data_01b4949a15cd1728baadc2c6f80111c7
#
_entry.id   01b4949a15cd1728baadc2c6f80111c7
#
_cell.length_a   1.000
_cell.length_b   1.000
_cell.length_c   1.000
_cell.angle_alpha   90.00
_cell.angle_beta   90.00
_cell.angle_gamma   90.00
#
_symmetry.space_group_name_H-M   'P 1'
#
loop_
_entity.id
_entity.type
_entity.pdbx_description
1 polymer ?
#
loop_
_entity_poly.entity_id
_entity_poly.type
_entity_poly.pdbx_seq_one_letter_code
_entity_poly.pdbx_strand_id
1 'polypeptide(L)'
;MKLNNIKYLLAAGFVATAMTASAQDTYSGYFLDNYTYRYQMNPAMGNRSNFVSMPALCNLNLGMSGNIHLTSLVYSREGKTVLFTNPNVSVSEAMNGFKDVNRMGFNTKINILSGGWKAWGGYNTVSINARANADVHVPKSLFSLVKEGISNKTYSIKDVRAQALGYAEIALGHSRDIVQVPGLRAGINLKFLIGVANAQLDMKDAYLDLGQDAWRARTNGDLKVNIGGFQYETDYNGEGPERYEYVSGANMDGDGSVGPNGFGLAFDLGATYEWKDFTFSLAFNDLGFINFSKTRLASTNGDRDFNSDAFIFNPDDDATNSFDNEWENMRDGLEKLYQLQDMGDTGSNTRGLGAVMNVGVDYKLTYYRRLHFGLMNHTVFNGPYTSTEFRLSANVCPVDIFSASVNMVAGTYGVGFGWLLNLNLKKGFNLFLGMDRTPGKLAKQGVPLNSNLSFNFGMDFPF
;
A
#
# COMPACT_ATOMS: atom_id res chain seq x y z
N MET A 1 17.69 -26.27 9.60
CA MET A 1 17.05 -24.96 9.25
C MET A 1 15.89 -24.72 10.21
N LYS A 2 16.00 -23.78 11.12
CA LYS A 2 14.86 -23.42 11.96
C LYS A 2 13.86 -22.68 11.07
N LEU A 3 12.80 -23.36 10.64
CA LEU A 3 11.63 -22.80 9.92
C LEU A 3 11.06 -21.53 10.60
N ASN A 4 11.52 -21.25 11.81
CA ASN A 4 11.11 -20.09 12.59
C ASN A 4 11.54 -18.77 11.98
N ASN A 5 12.72 -18.67 11.34
CA ASN A 5 13.22 -17.37 10.84
C ASN A 5 12.45 -16.90 9.59
N ILE A 6 12.02 -17.82 8.73
CA ILE A 6 11.12 -17.48 7.60
C ILE A 6 9.72 -17.13 8.13
N LYS A 7 9.25 -17.81 9.18
CA LYS A 7 8.00 -17.45 9.87
C LYS A 7 8.09 -16.07 10.53
N TYR A 8 9.24 -15.70 11.08
CA TYR A 8 9.44 -14.38 11.68
C TYR A 8 9.62 -13.28 10.62
N LEU A 9 10.25 -13.53 9.47
CA LEU A 9 10.30 -12.59 8.34
C LEU A 9 8.92 -12.40 7.69
N LEU A 10 8.20 -13.49 7.47
CA LEU A 10 6.81 -13.44 6.99
C LEU A 10 5.87 -12.89 8.07
N ALA A 11 6.06 -13.26 9.35
CA ALA A 11 5.28 -12.74 10.46
C ALA A 11 5.66 -11.29 10.80
N ALA A 12 6.91 -10.87 10.72
CA ALA A 12 7.30 -9.46 10.86
C ALA A 12 6.78 -8.63 9.70
N GLY A 13 6.79 -9.12 8.47
CA GLY A 13 6.07 -8.54 7.34
C GLY A 13 4.56 -8.47 7.60
N PHE A 14 3.94 -9.53 8.11
CA PHE A 14 2.52 -9.58 8.44
C PHE A 14 2.15 -8.79 9.70
N VAL A 15 2.97 -8.78 10.75
CA VAL A 15 2.73 -8.05 12.01
C VAL A 15 3.04 -6.56 11.85
N ALA A 16 4.07 -6.18 11.10
CA ALA A 16 4.27 -4.78 10.70
C ALA A 16 3.10 -4.26 9.84
N THR A 17 2.46 -5.12 9.04
CA THR A 17 1.25 -4.79 8.28
C THR A 17 -0.04 -4.84 9.11
N ALA A 18 -0.11 -5.63 10.18
CA ALA A 18 -1.30 -5.71 11.03
C ALA A 18 -1.47 -4.49 11.97
N MET A 19 -0.41 -3.73 12.23
CA MET A 19 -0.46 -2.53 13.09
C MET A 19 -0.64 -1.20 12.32
N THR A 20 -0.60 -1.22 10.98
CA THR A 20 -0.81 -0.03 10.14
C THR A 20 -1.96 -0.27 9.18
N ALA A 21 -3.18 -0.22 9.68
CA ALA A 21 -4.37 -0.15 8.84
C ALA A 21 -4.40 1.21 8.12
N SER A 22 -4.69 1.23 6.85
CA SER A 22 -4.32 2.30 5.93
C SER A 22 -5.44 2.83 5.05
N ALA A 23 -5.41 4.08 4.63
CA ALA A 23 -6.50 4.70 3.91
C ALA A 23 -6.15 5.39 2.61
N GLN A 24 -7.04 5.23 1.67
CA GLN A 24 -7.33 6.11 0.55
C GLN A 24 -8.25 7.25 0.99
N ASP A 25 -8.29 8.37 0.22
CA ASP A 25 -9.34 9.38 0.36
C ASP A 25 -10.73 8.74 0.19
N THR A 26 -11.75 9.35 0.78
CA THR A 26 -13.12 8.81 0.81
C THR A 26 -13.82 9.00 -0.53
N TYR A 27 -13.53 8.15 -1.51
CA TYR A 27 -14.06 8.26 -2.88
C TYR A 27 -15.57 8.04 -2.96
N SER A 28 -16.18 7.36 -1.99
CA SER A 28 -17.64 7.27 -1.86
C SER A 28 -18.30 8.63 -1.66
N GLY A 29 -17.55 9.64 -1.20
CA GLY A 29 -18.02 11.01 -1.04
C GLY A 29 -17.72 11.93 -2.24
N TYR A 30 -17.07 11.45 -3.29
CA TYR A 30 -16.55 12.29 -4.38
C TYR A 30 -17.62 13.19 -5.03
N PHE A 31 -18.81 12.66 -5.28
CA PHE A 31 -19.92 13.39 -5.90
C PHE A 31 -20.92 13.99 -4.89
N LEU A 32 -20.75 13.82 -3.57
CA LEU A 32 -21.63 14.44 -2.58
C LEU A 32 -21.27 15.90 -2.36
N ASP A 33 -22.11 16.83 -2.83
CA ASP A 33 -21.87 18.29 -2.80
C ASP A 33 -21.64 18.87 -1.40
N ASN A 34 -22.15 18.23 -0.37
CA ASN A 34 -22.02 18.64 1.02
C ASN A 34 -21.00 17.81 1.83
N TYR A 35 -20.22 16.95 1.19
CA TYR A 35 -19.10 16.28 1.84
C TYR A 35 -17.86 17.21 1.85
N THR A 36 -17.45 17.61 3.06
CA THR A 36 -16.45 18.68 3.28
C THR A 36 -15.09 18.38 2.63
N TYR A 37 -14.64 17.13 2.67
CA TYR A 37 -13.26 16.77 2.28
C TYR A 37 -13.08 16.43 0.80
N ARG A 38 -14.03 16.75 -0.09
CA ARG A 38 -13.90 16.55 -1.55
C ARG A 38 -12.69 17.24 -2.17
N TYR A 39 -12.31 18.40 -1.60
CA TYR A 39 -11.16 19.18 -2.07
C TYR A 39 -9.84 18.41 -2.00
N GLN A 40 -9.75 17.38 -1.16
CA GLN A 40 -8.57 16.51 -1.06
C GLN A 40 -8.45 15.54 -2.25
N MET A 41 -9.56 15.22 -2.91
CA MET A 41 -9.63 14.35 -4.09
C MET A 41 -9.59 15.14 -5.40
N ASN A 42 -10.10 16.37 -5.38
CA ASN A 42 -10.06 17.31 -6.50
C ASN A 42 -10.02 18.74 -5.95
N PRO A 43 -8.90 19.47 -6.09
CA PRO A 43 -8.75 20.84 -5.57
C PRO A 43 -9.81 21.83 -6.08
N ALA A 44 -10.41 21.60 -7.25
CA ALA A 44 -11.47 22.47 -7.76
C ALA A 44 -12.79 22.34 -6.99
N MET A 45 -12.97 21.27 -6.18
CA MET A 45 -14.19 20.98 -5.42
C MET A 45 -14.17 21.70 -4.05
N GLY A 46 -14.20 23.04 -4.03
CA GLY A 46 -14.32 23.81 -2.79
C GLY A 46 -15.69 23.64 -2.11
N ASN A 47 -15.78 24.04 -0.84
CA ASN A 47 -16.99 23.88 -0.03
C ASN A 47 -17.92 25.10 -0.13
N ARG A 48 -19.19 24.86 0.22
CA ARG A 48 -20.21 25.95 0.31
C ARG A 48 -20.02 26.83 1.53
N SER A 49 -19.56 26.26 2.66
CA SER A 49 -19.33 26.93 3.94
C SER A 49 -17.85 26.93 4.28
N ASN A 50 -17.44 27.90 5.10
CA ASN A 50 -16.16 27.81 5.78
C ASN A 50 -16.21 26.67 6.79
N PHE A 51 -15.07 26.10 7.14
CA PHE A 51 -15.00 25.06 8.14
C PHE A 51 -13.64 25.02 8.86
N VAL A 52 -13.63 24.46 10.04
CA VAL A 52 -12.43 24.01 10.75
C VAL A 52 -12.67 22.57 11.20
N SER A 53 -11.68 21.72 11.06
CA SER A 53 -11.78 20.33 11.48
C SER A 53 -11.47 20.16 12.96
N MET A 54 -12.01 19.12 13.56
CA MET A 54 -11.66 18.71 14.92
C MET A 54 -10.26 18.05 14.91
N PRO A 55 -9.27 18.51 15.71
CA PRO A 55 -7.96 17.86 15.75
C PRO A 55 -8.06 16.36 16.03
N ALA A 56 -7.29 15.56 15.29
CA ALA A 56 -7.20 14.08 15.32
C ALA A 56 -8.49 13.30 14.94
N LEU A 57 -9.65 13.96 14.80
CA LEU A 57 -10.90 13.35 14.35
C LEU A 57 -11.42 13.94 13.03
N CYS A 58 -10.59 14.69 12.32
CA CYS A 58 -10.97 15.44 11.13
C CYS A 58 -11.42 14.54 9.98
N ASN A 59 -10.53 13.69 9.53
CA ASN A 59 -10.75 12.76 8.45
C ASN A 59 -9.76 11.60 8.63
N LEU A 60 -10.28 10.52 9.16
CA LEU A 60 -9.55 9.27 9.31
C LEU A 60 -9.94 8.35 8.17
N ASN A 61 -8.97 7.97 7.41
CA ASN A 61 -9.15 7.06 6.30
C ASN A 61 -8.25 5.83 6.50
N LEU A 62 -8.80 4.63 6.50
CA LEU A 62 -8.13 3.35 6.65
C LEU A 62 -8.54 2.41 5.51
N GLY A 63 -7.61 1.87 4.74
CA GLY A 63 -7.94 0.98 3.63
C GLY A 63 -6.89 -0.09 3.35
N MET A 64 -7.35 -1.27 3.04
CA MET A 64 -6.59 -2.40 2.54
C MET A 64 -7.13 -2.78 1.17
N SER A 65 -6.24 -3.01 0.22
CA SER A 65 -6.58 -3.47 -1.12
C SER A 65 -5.63 -4.56 -1.56
N GLY A 66 -6.16 -5.59 -2.22
CA GLY A 66 -5.33 -6.69 -2.69
C GLY A 66 -6.14 -7.77 -3.39
N ASN A 67 -5.42 -8.72 -3.96
CA ASN A 67 -5.98 -9.91 -4.57
C ASN A 67 -5.58 -11.22 -3.85
N ILE A 68 -4.88 -11.11 -2.71
CA ILE A 68 -4.63 -12.25 -1.81
C ILE A 68 -5.78 -12.28 -0.80
N HIS A 69 -6.71 -13.19 -0.94
CA HIS A 69 -7.85 -13.34 -0.04
C HIS A 69 -7.54 -14.37 1.07
N LEU A 70 -8.09 -14.19 2.25
CA LEU A 70 -7.96 -15.18 3.32
C LEU A 70 -8.51 -16.54 2.88
N THR A 71 -9.54 -16.54 2.03
CA THR A 71 -10.11 -17.75 1.42
C THR A 71 -9.16 -18.48 0.46
N SER A 72 -8.10 -17.84 0.00
CA SER A 72 -7.04 -18.48 -0.80
C SER A 72 -5.97 -19.16 0.08
N LEU A 73 -5.87 -18.74 1.33
CA LEU A 73 -4.88 -19.22 2.29
C LEU A 73 -5.44 -20.29 3.23
N VAL A 74 -6.76 -20.27 3.48
CA VAL A 74 -7.41 -21.06 4.52
C VAL A 74 -8.60 -21.82 3.94
N TYR A 75 -8.65 -23.11 4.19
CA TYR A 75 -9.64 -24.06 3.69
C TYR A 75 -10.35 -24.77 4.84
N SER A 76 -11.57 -25.23 4.62
CA SER A 76 -12.27 -26.11 5.54
C SER A 76 -12.14 -27.57 5.08
N ARG A 77 -11.65 -28.44 5.95
CA ARG A 77 -11.54 -29.88 5.72
C ARG A 77 -12.00 -30.62 6.97
N GLU A 78 -12.98 -31.53 6.81
CA GLU A 78 -13.52 -32.34 7.91
C GLU A 78 -13.91 -31.51 9.14
N GLY A 79 -14.50 -30.34 8.92
CA GLY A 79 -14.90 -29.43 10.00
C GLY A 79 -13.75 -28.67 10.68
N LYS A 80 -12.50 -28.85 10.22
CA LYS A 80 -11.31 -28.12 10.69
C LYS A 80 -10.85 -27.07 9.69
N THR A 81 -10.26 -26.00 10.21
CA THR A 81 -9.62 -24.98 9.40
C THR A 81 -8.16 -25.38 9.14
N VAL A 82 -7.78 -25.48 7.88
CA VAL A 82 -6.43 -25.87 7.44
C VAL A 82 -5.86 -24.81 6.48
N LEU A 83 -4.54 -24.70 6.43
CA LEU A 83 -3.86 -23.82 5.49
C LEU A 83 -3.84 -24.43 4.07
N PHE A 84 -3.64 -23.60 3.04
CA PHE A 84 -3.49 -24.04 1.65
C PHE A 84 -2.34 -25.05 1.45
N THR A 85 -1.34 -25.05 2.35
CA THR A 85 -0.21 -25.98 2.36
C THR A 85 -0.58 -27.39 2.83
N ASN A 86 -1.76 -27.57 3.45
CA ASN A 86 -2.18 -28.87 3.97
C ASN A 86 -2.29 -29.93 2.84
N PRO A 87 -1.82 -31.15 3.03
CA PRO A 87 -1.89 -32.23 2.02
C PRO A 87 -3.31 -32.53 1.50
N ASN A 88 -4.34 -32.32 2.32
CA ASN A 88 -5.76 -32.54 1.94
C ASN A 88 -6.34 -31.39 1.07
N VAL A 89 -5.56 -30.37 0.75
CA VAL A 89 -5.88 -29.34 -0.26
C VAL A 89 -5.06 -29.67 -1.49
N SER A 90 -5.68 -29.92 -2.64
CA SER A 90 -4.94 -30.24 -3.87
C SER A 90 -4.13 -29.04 -4.37
N VAL A 91 -3.05 -29.26 -5.11
CA VAL A 91 -2.24 -28.20 -5.72
C VAL A 91 -3.11 -27.32 -6.64
N SER A 92 -3.94 -27.92 -7.47
CA SER A 92 -4.83 -27.19 -8.37
C SER A 92 -5.80 -26.28 -7.60
N GLU A 93 -6.42 -26.80 -6.54
CA GLU A 93 -7.35 -26.02 -5.70
C GLU A 93 -6.64 -24.84 -5.01
N ALA A 94 -5.48 -25.10 -4.41
CA ALA A 94 -4.67 -24.06 -3.76
C ALA A 94 -4.26 -22.97 -4.75
N MET A 95 -3.74 -23.37 -5.94
CA MET A 95 -3.21 -22.43 -6.92
C MET A 95 -4.29 -21.65 -7.67
N ASN A 96 -5.54 -22.09 -7.69
CA ASN A 96 -6.67 -21.31 -8.23
C ASN A 96 -6.97 -20.04 -7.41
N GLY A 97 -6.57 -19.99 -6.14
CA GLY A 97 -6.71 -18.82 -5.28
C GLY A 97 -5.71 -17.71 -5.55
N PHE A 98 -4.66 -17.95 -6.36
CA PHE A 98 -3.58 -17.02 -6.61
C PHE A 98 -3.50 -16.60 -8.07
N LYS A 99 -3.19 -15.31 -8.31
CA LYS A 99 -2.90 -14.73 -9.62
C LYS A 99 -1.40 -14.82 -9.93
N ASP A 100 -1.00 -14.57 -11.17
CA ASP A 100 0.43 -14.55 -11.55
C ASP A 100 1.21 -13.54 -10.70
N VAL A 101 0.62 -12.37 -10.46
CA VAL A 101 1.11 -11.38 -9.49
C VAL A 101 0.07 -11.18 -8.40
N ASN A 102 0.45 -11.48 -7.17
CA ASN A 102 -0.38 -11.30 -5.99
C ASN A 102 0.05 -10.02 -5.29
N ARG A 103 -0.92 -9.16 -4.99
CA ARG A 103 -0.70 -7.82 -4.46
C ARG A 103 -1.48 -7.63 -3.18
N MET A 104 -0.85 -6.94 -2.24
CA MET A 104 -1.53 -6.42 -1.06
C MET A 104 -1.00 -5.01 -0.81
N GLY A 105 -1.90 -4.07 -0.67
CA GLY A 105 -1.60 -2.68 -0.39
C GLY A 105 -2.36 -2.18 0.83
N PHE A 106 -1.69 -1.33 1.58
CA PHE A 106 -2.20 -0.63 2.74
C PHE A 106 -1.93 0.86 2.57
N ASN A 107 -2.90 1.72 2.86
CA ASN A 107 -2.77 3.17 2.79
C ASN A 107 -3.37 3.86 4.00
N THR A 108 -2.75 4.82 4.66
CA THR A 108 -3.28 5.64 5.77
C THR A 108 -3.21 7.11 5.46
N LYS A 109 -4.32 7.81 5.70
CA LYS A 109 -4.35 9.27 5.76
C LYS A 109 -5.12 9.71 6.99
N ILE A 110 -4.42 10.34 7.90
CA ILE A 110 -4.99 10.97 9.09
C ILE A 110 -4.89 12.47 8.89
N ASN A 111 -6.00 13.13 8.72
CA ASN A 111 -6.03 14.58 8.73
C ASN A 111 -5.96 15.06 10.18
N ILE A 112 -4.85 15.66 10.56
CA ILE A 112 -4.58 16.12 11.92
C ILE A 112 -5.31 17.43 12.20
N LEU A 113 -5.29 18.34 11.23
CA LEU A 113 -5.94 19.63 11.29
C LEU A 113 -6.24 20.11 9.89
N SER A 114 -7.40 20.69 9.66
CA SER A 114 -7.71 21.37 8.41
C SER A 114 -8.71 22.51 8.59
N GLY A 115 -8.70 23.41 7.64
CA GLY A 115 -9.65 24.50 7.56
C GLY A 115 -9.84 24.95 6.13
N GLY A 116 -11.00 25.54 5.88
CA GLY A 116 -11.34 26.09 4.58
C GLY A 116 -12.19 27.35 4.71
N TRP A 117 -11.91 28.35 3.85
CA TRP A 117 -12.60 29.64 3.90
C TRP A 117 -12.67 30.31 2.52
N LYS A 118 -13.70 31.13 2.36
CA LYS A 118 -13.88 31.95 1.16
C LYS A 118 -13.07 33.24 1.30
N ALA A 119 -12.13 33.45 0.40
CA ALA A 119 -11.39 34.71 0.26
C ALA A 119 -10.74 34.79 -1.13
N TRP A 120 -10.28 35.97 -1.53
CA TRP A 120 -9.53 36.24 -2.77
C TRP A 120 -10.25 35.78 -4.04
N GLY A 121 -11.59 35.87 -4.04
CA GLY A 121 -12.40 35.46 -5.19
C GLY A 121 -12.49 33.95 -5.39
N GLY A 122 -12.16 33.15 -4.37
CA GLY A 122 -12.17 31.71 -4.42
C GLY A 122 -12.37 31.05 -3.06
N TYR A 123 -12.08 29.76 -3.00
CA TYR A 123 -12.10 28.95 -1.79
C TYR A 123 -10.67 28.50 -1.46
N ASN A 124 -10.24 28.74 -0.22
CA ASN A 124 -8.90 28.43 0.26
C ASN A 124 -8.98 27.28 1.26
N THR A 125 -7.96 26.44 1.29
CA THR A 125 -7.84 25.34 2.24
C THR A 125 -6.45 25.27 2.81
N VAL A 126 -6.34 24.83 4.05
CA VAL A 126 -5.10 24.42 4.69
C VAL A 126 -5.34 23.07 5.34
N SER A 127 -4.38 22.17 5.25
CA SER A 127 -4.45 20.89 5.96
C SER A 127 -3.08 20.38 6.39
N ILE A 128 -3.06 19.69 7.52
CA ILE A 128 -1.92 18.94 8.03
C ILE A 128 -2.35 17.48 8.09
N ASN A 129 -1.64 16.62 7.37
CA ASN A 129 -1.94 15.22 7.25
C ASN A 129 -0.73 14.37 7.66
N ALA A 130 -0.97 13.23 8.30
CA ALA A 130 -0.02 12.13 8.36
C ALA A 130 -0.45 11.07 7.35
N ARG A 131 0.49 10.59 6.54
CA ARG A 131 0.23 9.58 5.49
C ARG A 131 1.24 8.45 5.59
N ALA A 132 0.75 7.23 5.44
CA ALA A 132 1.60 6.06 5.27
C ALA A 132 1.00 5.13 4.24
N ASN A 133 1.84 4.48 3.44
CA ASN A 133 1.45 3.43 2.52
C ASN A 133 2.47 2.30 2.57
N ALA A 134 2.00 1.10 2.32
CA ALA A 134 2.83 -0.07 2.14
C ALA A 134 2.20 -0.96 1.07
N ASP A 135 3.03 -1.48 0.18
CA ASP A 135 2.61 -2.38 -0.89
C ASP A 135 3.55 -3.58 -0.95
N VAL A 136 2.99 -4.74 -1.21
CA VAL A 136 3.73 -5.99 -1.39
C VAL A 136 3.28 -6.67 -2.68
N HIS A 137 4.25 -7.15 -3.44
CA HIS A 137 4.06 -8.02 -4.60
C HIS A 137 4.69 -9.37 -4.34
N VAL A 138 3.95 -10.45 -4.63
CA VAL A 138 4.40 -11.82 -4.49
C VAL A 138 4.00 -12.60 -5.74
N PRO A 139 4.94 -13.18 -6.49
CA PRO A 139 4.62 -14.01 -7.65
C PRO A 139 3.94 -15.30 -7.23
N LYS A 140 3.10 -15.86 -8.10
CA LYS A 140 2.39 -17.14 -7.88
C LYS A 140 3.35 -18.30 -7.62
N SER A 141 4.51 -18.26 -8.27
CA SER A 141 5.57 -19.28 -8.12
C SER A 141 6.04 -19.48 -6.67
N LEU A 142 6.04 -18.41 -5.84
CA LEU A 142 6.39 -18.52 -4.44
C LEU A 142 5.34 -19.33 -3.65
N PHE A 143 4.05 -19.14 -3.94
CA PHE A 143 2.97 -19.95 -3.35
C PHE A 143 3.02 -21.40 -3.84
N SER A 144 3.38 -21.60 -5.13
CA SER A 144 3.58 -22.92 -5.71
C SER A 144 4.73 -23.66 -5.04
N LEU A 145 5.87 -22.97 -4.85
CA LEU A 145 7.02 -23.52 -4.13
C LEU A 145 6.64 -23.97 -2.70
N VAL A 146 5.93 -23.13 -1.96
CA VAL A 146 5.51 -23.42 -0.58
C VAL A 146 4.50 -24.58 -0.53
N LYS A 147 3.67 -24.74 -1.56
CA LYS A 147 2.67 -25.78 -1.65
C LYS A 147 3.22 -27.11 -2.16
N GLU A 148 4.03 -27.09 -3.21
CA GLU A 148 4.50 -28.28 -3.92
C GLU A 148 5.84 -28.80 -3.35
N GLY A 149 6.65 -27.90 -2.77
CA GLY A 149 7.99 -28.25 -2.27
C GLY A 149 8.97 -28.55 -3.41
N ILE A 150 9.86 -29.53 -3.15
CA ILE A 150 10.84 -30.00 -4.14
C ILE A 150 10.11 -30.73 -5.27
N SER A 151 10.32 -30.25 -6.50
CA SER A 151 9.71 -30.82 -7.70
C SER A 151 10.63 -30.48 -8.89
N ASN A 152 10.56 -31.28 -9.97
CA ASN A 152 11.33 -31.01 -11.20
C ASN A 152 10.82 -29.75 -11.95
N LYS A 153 10.83 -28.60 -11.26
CA LYS A 153 10.34 -27.32 -11.77
C LYS A 153 11.28 -26.20 -11.32
N THR A 154 11.44 -25.22 -12.19
CA THR A 154 12.08 -23.96 -11.83
C THR A 154 11.03 -22.97 -11.31
N TYR A 155 11.23 -22.47 -10.10
CA TYR A 155 10.40 -21.44 -9.47
C TYR A 155 11.06 -20.09 -9.64
N SER A 156 10.51 -19.22 -10.47
CA SER A 156 10.95 -17.82 -10.55
C SER A 156 10.34 -17.05 -9.38
N ILE A 157 11.19 -16.49 -8.53
CA ILE A 157 10.82 -15.63 -7.40
C ILE A 157 11.29 -14.17 -7.61
N LYS A 158 11.74 -13.84 -8.82
CA LYS A 158 11.88 -12.44 -9.25
C LYS A 158 10.50 -11.76 -9.12
N ASP A 159 10.44 -10.47 -8.95
CA ASP A 159 9.20 -9.71 -8.71
C ASP A 159 8.62 -9.86 -7.29
N VAL A 160 9.34 -10.49 -6.34
CA VAL A 160 9.08 -10.24 -4.93
C VAL A 160 9.53 -8.81 -4.63
N ARG A 161 8.58 -7.95 -4.32
CA ARG A 161 8.80 -6.54 -4.04
C ARG A 161 7.97 -6.10 -2.85
N ALA A 162 8.54 -5.24 -2.05
CA ALA A 162 7.79 -4.56 -1.00
C ALA A 162 8.25 -3.11 -0.91
N GLN A 163 7.32 -2.24 -0.57
CA GLN A 163 7.63 -0.85 -0.28
C GLN A 163 6.80 -0.35 0.88
N ALA A 164 7.35 0.60 1.63
CA ALA A 164 6.63 1.36 2.63
C ALA A 164 7.10 2.82 2.59
N LEU A 165 6.18 3.74 2.78
CA LEU A 165 6.46 5.18 2.81
C LEU A 165 5.58 5.85 3.86
N GLY A 166 6.20 6.57 4.80
CA GLY A 166 5.53 7.36 5.83
C GLY A 166 6.01 8.81 5.82
N TYR A 167 5.08 9.76 5.82
CA TYR A 167 5.40 11.18 5.80
C TYR A 167 4.28 12.05 6.40
N ALA A 168 4.65 13.25 6.84
CA ALA A 168 3.71 14.31 7.14
C ALA A 168 3.60 15.26 5.94
N GLU A 169 2.41 15.83 5.75
CA GLU A 169 2.07 16.72 4.64
C GLU A 169 1.42 17.99 5.19
N ILE A 170 1.88 19.14 4.76
CA ILE A 170 1.22 20.44 4.94
C ILE A 170 0.76 20.89 3.56
N ALA A 171 -0.56 20.97 3.34
CA ALA A 171 -1.13 21.35 2.05
C ALA A 171 -1.84 22.70 2.12
N LEU A 172 -1.58 23.55 1.13
CA LEU A 172 -2.21 24.86 0.93
C LEU A 172 -2.95 24.84 -0.40
N GLY A 173 -4.26 25.04 -0.37
CA GLY A 173 -5.12 24.97 -1.54
C GLY A 173 -5.83 26.26 -1.87
N HIS A 174 -6.04 26.48 -3.17
CA HIS A 174 -6.88 27.54 -3.69
C HIS A 174 -7.70 27.05 -4.89
N SER A 175 -8.98 27.38 -4.93
CA SER A 175 -9.82 27.12 -6.10
C SER A 175 -10.75 28.27 -6.39
N ARG A 176 -11.04 28.52 -7.67
CA ARG A 176 -11.87 29.62 -8.12
C ARG A 176 -12.58 29.30 -9.42
N ASP A 177 -13.68 30.00 -9.65
CA ASP A 177 -14.38 29.97 -10.92
C ASP A 177 -13.59 30.76 -11.97
N ILE A 178 -13.51 30.23 -13.19
CA ILE A 178 -12.83 30.86 -14.34
C ILE A 178 -13.85 31.71 -15.08
N VAL A 179 -13.82 33.00 -14.84
CA VAL A 179 -14.82 33.95 -15.37
C VAL A 179 -14.97 33.90 -16.90
N GLN A 180 -13.88 33.61 -17.61
CA GLN A 180 -13.86 33.53 -19.08
C GLN A 180 -14.60 32.33 -19.65
N VAL A 181 -14.81 31.29 -18.83
CA VAL A 181 -15.49 30.05 -19.23
C VAL A 181 -16.55 29.72 -18.20
N PRO A 182 -17.80 30.17 -18.41
CA PRO A 182 -18.90 29.89 -17.47
C PRO A 182 -19.05 28.42 -17.16
N GLY A 183 -19.15 28.07 -15.89
CA GLY A 183 -19.24 26.70 -15.42
C GLY A 183 -17.91 26.00 -15.17
N LEU A 184 -16.77 26.59 -15.58
CA LEU A 184 -15.45 26.04 -15.30
C LEU A 184 -14.92 26.58 -13.97
N ARG A 185 -14.50 25.64 -13.11
CA ARG A 185 -13.79 25.92 -11.87
C ARG A 185 -12.45 25.18 -11.88
N ALA A 186 -11.38 25.84 -11.47
CA ALA A 186 -10.05 25.25 -11.35
C ALA A 186 -9.53 25.36 -9.92
N GLY A 187 -8.65 24.44 -9.54
CA GLY A 187 -8.02 24.43 -8.22
C GLY A 187 -6.62 23.86 -8.26
N ILE A 188 -5.83 24.30 -7.30
CA ILE A 188 -4.45 23.85 -7.08
C ILE A 188 -4.20 23.67 -5.58
N ASN A 189 -3.43 22.64 -5.20
CA ASN A 189 -2.82 22.53 -3.88
C ASN A 189 -1.31 22.49 -4.03
N LEU A 190 -0.61 23.19 -3.14
CA LEU A 190 0.84 23.07 -2.93
C LEU A 190 1.06 22.30 -1.63
N LYS A 191 1.91 21.29 -1.67
CA LYS A 191 2.18 20.39 -0.55
C LYS A 191 3.65 20.42 -0.16
N PHE A 192 3.92 20.67 1.11
CA PHE A 192 5.23 20.52 1.74
C PHE A 192 5.26 19.19 2.46
N LEU A 193 6.26 18.36 2.16
CA LEU A 193 6.35 16.98 2.62
C LEU A 193 7.53 16.80 3.56
N ILE A 194 7.30 16.12 4.67
CA ILE A 194 8.32 15.77 5.66
C ILE A 194 8.38 14.25 5.72
N GLY A 195 9.40 13.67 5.08
CA GLY A 195 9.63 12.22 5.06
C GLY A 195 10.10 11.71 6.41
N VAL A 196 9.43 10.69 6.91
CA VAL A 196 9.73 10.05 8.20
C VAL A 196 10.36 8.68 7.99
N ALA A 197 9.76 7.88 7.11
CA ALA A 197 10.22 6.52 6.84
C ALA A 197 10.00 6.16 5.37
N ASN A 198 10.97 5.49 4.77
CA ASN A 198 10.84 4.80 3.49
C ASN A 198 11.61 3.48 3.55
N ALA A 199 11.00 2.42 3.05
CA ALA A 199 11.66 1.12 2.87
C ALA A 199 11.27 0.55 1.51
N GLN A 200 12.22 -0.09 0.84
CA GLN A 200 12.05 -0.70 -0.48
C GLN A 200 12.85 -2.00 -0.56
N LEU A 201 12.15 -3.11 -0.76
CA LEU A 201 12.71 -4.41 -1.10
C LEU A 201 12.45 -4.67 -2.59
N ASP A 202 13.48 -5.02 -3.33
CA ASP A 202 13.40 -5.39 -4.74
C ASP A 202 14.29 -6.60 -5.04
N MET A 203 13.65 -7.74 -5.36
CA MET A 203 14.35 -8.92 -5.87
C MET A 203 14.48 -8.78 -7.38
N LYS A 204 15.67 -8.40 -7.85
CA LYS A 204 15.96 -8.11 -9.26
C LYS A 204 16.01 -9.37 -10.10
N ASP A 205 16.65 -10.41 -9.57
CA ASP A 205 16.69 -11.75 -10.14
C ASP A 205 16.64 -12.78 -9.01
N ALA A 206 15.77 -13.78 -9.14
CA ALA A 206 15.72 -14.88 -8.22
C ALA A 206 15.00 -16.08 -8.84
N TYR A 207 15.64 -17.24 -8.77
CA TYR A 207 15.01 -18.51 -9.13
C TYR A 207 15.49 -19.65 -8.23
N LEU A 208 14.67 -20.67 -8.13
CA LEU A 208 14.97 -21.95 -7.49
C LEU A 208 14.61 -23.06 -8.44
N ASP A 209 15.59 -23.86 -8.84
CA ASP A 209 15.43 -25.09 -9.61
C ASP A 209 15.77 -26.27 -8.69
N LEU A 210 14.71 -26.92 -8.21
CA LEU A 210 14.82 -27.98 -7.21
C LEU A 210 14.54 -29.34 -7.85
N GLY A 211 15.43 -29.73 -8.78
CA GLY A 211 15.39 -31.03 -9.45
C GLY A 211 15.66 -32.20 -8.50
N GLN A 212 15.40 -33.44 -8.97
CA GLN A 212 15.76 -34.65 -8.25
C GLN A 212 17.27 -34.90 -8.26
N ASP A 213 17.94 -34.51 -9.35
CA ASP A 213 19.36 -34.77 -9.55
C ASP A 213 20.25 -33.66 -9.01
N ALA A 214 19.80 -32.40 -9.10
CA ALA A 214 20.54 -31.23 -8.65
C ALA A 214 19.63 -30.07 -8.26
N TRP A 215 20.08 -29.28 -7.29
CA TRP A 215 19.44 -28.02 -6.89
C TRP A 215 20.29 -26.84 -7.36
N ARG A 216 19.65 -25.94 -8.09
CA ARG A 216 20.26 -24.70 -8.52
C ARG A 216 19.41 -23.52 -8.08
N ALA A 217 20.05 -22.51 -7.56
CA ALA A 217 19.37 -21.29 -7.16
C ALA A 217 20.20 -20.07 -7.46
N ARG A 218 19.54 -18.98 -7.74
CA ARG A 218 20.16 -17.65 -7.85
C ARG A 218 19.29 -16.64 -7.13
N THR A 219 19.93 -15.67 -6.49
CA THR A 219 19.27 -14.50 -5.91
C THR A 219 20.06 -13.24 -6.16
N ASN A 220 19.37 -12.14 -6.43
CA ASN A 220 19.90 -10.79 -6.50
C ASN A 220 18.83 -9.82 -5.99
N GLY A 221 19.09 -9.15 -4.89
CA GLY A 221 18.12 -8.26 -4.27
C GLY A 221 18.73 -7.19 -3.39
N ASP A 222 17.96 -6.12 -3.24
CA ASP A 222 18.31 -4.96 -2.44
C ASP A 222 17.19 -4.63 -1.44
N LEU A 223 17.57 -4.24 -0.24
CA LEU A 223 16.70 -3.64 0.77
C LEU A 223 17.25 -2.26 1.12
N LYS A 224 16.52 -1.21 0.75
CA LYS A 224 16.82 0.19 1.06
C LYS A 224 15.93 0.66 2.19
N VAL A 225 16.52 1.29 3.21
CA VAL A 225 15.80 1.86 4.34
C VAL A 225 16.24 3.31 4.56
N ASN A 226 15.27 4.20 4.61
CA ASN A 226 15.43 5.62 4.89
C ASN A 226 14.62 5.97 6.13
N ILE A 227 15.16 5.73 7.30
CA ILE A 227 14.57 6.07 8.61
C ILE A 227 15.67 6.73 9.43
N GLY A 228 15.36 7.84 10.12
CA GLY A 228 16.32 8.50 11.00
C GLY A 228 16.73 7.57 12.14
N GLY A 229 18.03 7.43 12.40
CA GLY A 229 18.56 6.56 13.46
C GLY A 229 18.57 5.06 13.15
N PHE A 230 18.13 4.64 11.97
CA PHE A 230 18.12 3.21 11.60
C PHE A 230 19.53 2.71 11.25
N GLN A 231 19.87 1.54 11.76
CA GLN A 231 21.08 0.78 11.43
C GLN A 231 20.75 -0.70 11.28
N TYR A 232 21.48 -1.39 10.39
CA TYR A 232 21.46 -2.84 10.37
C TYR A 232 22.36 -3.38 11.49
N GLU A 233 21.91 -4.44 12.12
CA GLU A 233 22.76 -5.29 12.97
C GLU A 233 23.35 -6.37 12.08
N THR A 234 24.65 -6.63 12.24
CA THR A 234 25.36 -7.62 11.44
C THR A 234 25.92 -8.73 12.33
N ASP A 235 26.03 -9.90 11.76
CA ASP A 235 26.67 -11.07 12.34
C ASP A 235 27.56 -11.73 11.29
N TYR A 236 28.30 -12.73 11.66
CA TYR A 236 29.22 -13.43 10.78
C TYR A 236 28.81 -14.89 10.64
N ASN A 237 28.91 -15.41 9.42
CA ASN A 237 28.75 -16.84 9.10
C ASN A 237 30.03 -17.35 8.43
N GLY A 238 30.31 -18.65 8.59
CA GLY A 238 31.53 -19.31 8.12
C GLY A 238 32.74 -19.09 9.01
N GLU A 239 33.81 -19.82 8.74
CA GLU A 239 35.08 -19.75 9.47
C GLU A 239 36.26 -19.45 8.54
N GLY A 240 37.36 -18.90 9.08
CA GLY A 240 38.59 -18.62 8.36
C GLY A 240 38.40 -17.71 7.15
N PRO A 241 38.95 -18.04 5.97
CA PRO A 241 38.85 -17.23 4.75
C PRO A 241 37.44 -17.15 4.15
N GLU A 242 36.55 -18.06 4.52
CA GLU A 242 35.16 -18.13 4.03
C GLU A 242 34.19 -17.34 4.91
N ARG A 243 34.67 -16.78 6.00
CA ARG A 243 33.89 -15.94 6.90
C ARG A 243 33.37 -14.70 6.18
N TYR A 244 32.05 -14.50 6.22
CA TYR A 244 31.42 -13.32 5.64
C TYR A 244 30.41 -12.70 6.60
N GLU A 245 30.28 -11.38 6.49
CA GLU A 245 29.32 -10.59 7.27
C GLU A 245 27.96 -10.58 6.60
N TYR A 246 26.90 -10.68 7.38
CA TYR A 246 25.51 -10.60 6.92
C TYR A 246 24.63 -9.81 7.88
N VAL A 247 23.53 -9.26 7.38
CA VAL A 247 22.51 -8.58 8.18
C VAL A 247 21.72 -9.60 8.99
N SER A 248 21.86 -9.56 10.30
CA SER A 248 21.18 -10.43 11.25
C SER A 248 19.95 -9.77 11.88
N GLY A 249 19.88 -8.43 11.87
CA GLY A 249 18.80 -7.68 12.48
C GLY A 249 18.79 -6.20 12.12
N ALA A 250 18.05 -5.43 12.88
CA ALA A 250 17.95 -3.99 12.75
C ALA A 250 17.84 -3.33 14.13
N ASN A 251 18.46 -2.17 14.26
CA ASN A 251 18.47 -1.39 15.48
C ASN A 251 18.14 0.09 15.18
N MET A 252 17.74 0.82 16.21
CA MET A 252 17.52 2.26 16.15
C MET A 252 18.51 2.96 17.10
N ASP A 253 19.25 3.94 16.56
CA ASP A 253 20.20 4.73 17.36
C ASP A 253 19.49 5.56 18.45
N GLY A 254 20.13 5.71 19.61
CA GLY A 254 19.67 6.56 20.68
C GLY A 254 18.46 6.01 21.45
N ASP A 255 17.44 6.84 21.62
CA ASP A 255 16.20 6.50 22.33
C ASP A 255 15.16 5.76 21.47
N GLY A 256 15.53 5.37 20.24
CA GLY A 256 14.62 4.73 19.27
C GLY A 256 13.63 5.69 18.64
N SER A 257 13.81 6.99 18.77
CA SER A 257 12.90 7.98 18.20
C SER A 257 13.07 8.09 16.68
N VAL A 258 11.95 7.99 15.98
CA VAL A 258 11.87 8.19 14.52
C VAL A 258 11.67 9.67 14.24
N GLY A 259 12.71 10.32 13.69
CA GLY A 259 12.68 11.73 13.30
C GLY A 259 12.51 11.96 11.79
N PRO A 260 12.32 13.22 11.37
CA PRO A 260 12.35 13.58 9.96
C PRO A 260 13.68 13.20 9.30
N ASN A 261 13.61 12.49 8.18
CA ASN A 261 14.78 12.07 7.39
C ASN A 261 14.69 12.49 5.91
N GLY A 262 13.65 13.19 5.52
CA GLY A 262 13.47 13.65 4.15
C GLY A 262 12.57 14.86 4.05
N PHE A 263 12.74 15.61 2.94
CA PHE A 263 11.88 16.74 2.59
C PHE A 263 11.48 16.65 1.13
N GLY A 264 10.29 17.13 0.83
CA GLY A 264 9.75 17.07 -0.52
C GLY A 264 8.67 18.10 -0.79
N LEU A 265 8.31 18.15 -2.05
CA LEU A 265 7.25 19.02 -2.57
C LEU A 265 6.33 18.20 -3.47
N ALA A 266 5.05 18.49 -3.42
CA ALA A 266 4.07 17.98 -4.37
C ALA A 266 3.03 19.04 -4.67
N PHE A 267 2.28 18.83 -5.74
CA PHE A 267 1.14 19.66 -6.08
C PHE A 267 -0.01 18.79 -6.60
N ASP A 268 -1.22 19.31 -6.41
CA ASP A 268 -2.43 18.76 -7.01
C ASP A 268 -3.03 19.80 -7.95
N LEU A 269 -3.60 19.33 -9.03
CA LEU A 269 -4.33 20.13 -10.00
C LEU A 269 -5.73 19.58 -10.16
N GLY A 270 -6.73 20.44 -10.24
CA GLY A 270 -8.10 20.02 -10.43
C GLY A 270 -8.91 20.97 -11.28
N ALA A 271 -9.89 20.42 -11.97
CA ALA A 271 -10.88 21.16 -12.71
C ALA A 271 -12.26 20.50 -12.60
N THR A 272 -13.30 21.31 -12.58
CA THR A 272 -14.70 20.87 -12.76
C THR A 272 -15.36 21.76 -13.79
N TYR A 273 -16.23 21.17 -14.63
CA TYR A 273 -16.98 21.90 -15.63
C TYR A 273 -18.46 21.50 -15.57
N GLU A 274 -19.31 22.48 -15.27
CA GLU A 274 -20.76 22.30 -15.22
C GLU A 274 -21.37 22.62 -16.57
N TRP A 275 -22.11 21.65 -17.14
CA TRP A 275 -22.83 21.80 -18.39
C TRP A 275 -24.22 21.18 -18.26
N LYS A 276 -25.27 22.05 -18.19
CA LYS A 276 -26.67 21.64 -17.94
C LYS A 276 -26.80 20.83 -16.66
N ASP A 277 -27.19 19.57 -16.77
CA ASP A 277 -27.36 18.65 -15.66
C ASP A 277 -26.12 17.77 -15.40
N PHE A 278 -25.03 17.99 -16.15
CA PHE A 278 -23.78 17.27 -16.01
C PHE A 278 -22.70 18.12 -15.35
N THR A 279 -21.90 17.48 -14.52
CA THR A 279 -20.65 18.03 -14.01
C THR A 279 -19.51 17.08 -14.38
N PHE A 280 -18.57 17.56 -15.18
CA PHE A 280 -17.34 16.84 -15.51
C PHE A 280 -16.26 17.26 -14.53
N SER A 281 -15.40 16.32 -14.14
CA SER A 281 -14.30 16.57 -13.21
C SER A 281 -13.02 15.86 -13.64
N LEU A 282 -11.90 16.53 -13.46
CA LEU A 282 -10.56 15.99 -13.67
C LEU A 282 -9.66 16.48 -12.54
N ALA A 283 -8.87 15.57 -11.97
CA ALA A 283 -7.83 15.92 -11.02
C ALA A 283 -6.59 15.05 -11.21
N PHE A 284 -5.43 15.66 -10.94
CA PHE A 284 -4.16 15.00 -10.74
C PHE A 284 -3.66 15.39 -9.36
N ASN A 285 -3.45 14.40 -8.49
CA ASN A 285 -3.02 14.62 -7.11
C ASN A 285 -1.65 13.95 -6.89
N ASP A 286 -0.94 14.44 -5.86
CA ASP A 286 0.34 13.88 -5.41
C ASP A 286 1.44 13.87 -6.49
N LEU A 287 1.44 14.90 -7.38
CA LEU A 287 2.49 15.10 -8.37
C LEU A 287 3.73 15.64 -7.67
N GLY A 288 4.60 14.76 -7.15
CA GLY A 288 5.75 15.19 -6.38
C GLY A 288 6.67 14.07 -5.91
N PHE A 289 7.60 14.44 -5.04
CA PHE A 289 8.61 13.54 -4.52
C PHE A 289 9.06 13.95 -3.11
N ILE A 290 9.72 13.00 -2.43
CA ILE A 290 10.46 13.22 -1.18
C ILE A 290 11.91 12.82 -1.42
N ASN A 291 12.85 13.69 -1.05
CA ASN A 291 14.28 13.39 -1.03
C ASN A 291 14.69 13.06 0.41
N PHE A 292 15.06 11.81 0.63
CA PHE A 292 15.58 11.32 1.90
C PHE A 292 17.08 11.56 1.98
N SER A 293 17.58 12.01 3.13
CA SER A 293 18.99 12.43 3.30
C SER A 293 19.96 11.28 3.47
N LYS A 294 19.50 10.15 4.00
CA LYS A 294 20.32 8.96 4.28
C LYS A 294 19.59 7.70 3.83
N THR A 295 20.35 6.77 3.25
CA THR A 295 19.86 5.48 2.76
C THR A 295 20.77 4.37 3.28
N ARG A 296 20.27 3.55 4.18
CA ARG A 296 20.93 2.29 4.54
C ARG A 296 20.55 1.23 3.50
N LEU A 297 21.57 0.67 2.84
CA LEU A 297 21.40 -0.36 1.83
C LEU A 297 21.91 -1.70 2.37
N ALA A 298 21.04 -2.70 2.35
CA ALA A 298 21.45 -4.09 2.44
C ALA A 298 21.24 -4.76 1.08
N SER A 299 22.22 -5.52 0.62
CA SER A 299 22.24 -6.10 -0.73
C SER A 299 22.86 -7.49 -0.73
N THR A 300 22.48 -8.30 -1.71
CA THR A 300 23.23 -9.54 -2.04
C THR A 300 24.60 -9.22 -2.61
N ASN A 301 24.87 -7.96 -2.96
CA ASN A 301 26.11 -7.51 -3.61
C ASN A 301 26.40 -8.28 -4.90
N GLY A 302 25.43 -8.28 -5.81
CA GLY A 302 25.43 -9.01 -7.07
C GLY A 302 24.64 -10.32 -7.02
N ASP A 303 24.85 -11.16 -8.02
CA ASP A 303 24.20 -12.48 -8.10
C ASP A 303 24.84 -13.43 -7.10
N ARG A 304 24.00 -14.16 -6.38
CA ARG A 304 24.41 -15.25 -5.51
C ARG A 304 23.86 -16.55 -6.08
N ASP A 305 24.78 -17.40 -6.49
CA ASP A 305 24.48 -18.70 -7.09
C ASP A 305 24.72 -19.83 -6.09
N PHE A 306 23.85 -20.80 -6.15
CA PHE A 306 23.99 -22.08 -5.47
C PHE A 306 23.80 -23.22 -6.47
N ASN A 307 24.66 -24.23 -6.38
CA ASN A 307 24.56 -25.47 -7.17
C ASN A 307 24.96 -26.65 -6.30
N SER A 308 24.03 -27.59 -6.11
CA SER A 308 24.29 -28.81 -5.30
C SER A 308 25.28 -29.75 -5.95
N ASP A 309 25.53 -29.66 -7.27
CA ASP A 309 26.54 -30.48 -7.96
C ASP A 309 27.98 -30.22 -7.47
N ALA A 310 28.20 -29.09 -6.77
CA ALA A 310 29.51 -28.76 -6.21
C ALA A 310 29.85 -29.58 -4.95
N PHE A 311 28.85 -30.20 -4.31
CA PHE A 311 29.03 -30.92 -3.05
C PHE A 311 29.16 -32.42 -3.30
N ILE A 312 30.37 -32.96 -3.05
CA ILE A 312 30.73 -34.36 -3.29
C ILE A 312 31.05 -35.01 -1.94
N PHE A 313 30.20 -35.91 -1.53
CA PHE A 313 30.32 -36.62 -0.23
C PHE A 313 31.30 -37.77 -0.32
N ASN A 314 32.15 -37.92 0.70
CA ASN A 314 32.99 -39.08 0.93
C ASN A 314 32.36 -39.88 2.10
N PRO A 315 32.21 -41.21 1.97
CA PRO A 315 31.72 -42.03 3.06
C PRO A 315 32.69 -42.23 4.24
N ASP A 316 33.96 -41.75 4.11
CA ASP A 316 34.95 -41.77 5.17
C ASP A 316 34.71 -40.55 6.11
N ASP A 317 34.40 -40.83 7.37
CA ASP A 317 34.09 -39.78 8.36
C ASP A 317 35.28 -38.85 8.71
N ASP A 318 36.51 -39.35 8.51
CA ASP A 318 37.73 -38.56 8.72
C ASP A 318 38.14 -37.71 7.49
N ALA A 319 37.46 -37.85 6.38
CA ALA A 319 37.72 -37.08 5.17
C ALA A 319 37.28 -35.62 5.33
N THR A 320 38.02 -34.71 4.70
CA THR A 320 37.65 -33.26 4.69
C THR A 320 36.30 -32.99 4.02
N ASN A 321 35.85 -33.90 3.15
CA ASN A 321 34.57 -33.88 2.47
C ASN A 321 33.66 -35.03 2.95
N SER A 322 33.70 -35.34 4.26
CA SER A 322 32.75 -36.23 4.90
C SER A 322 31.31 -35.76 4.73
N PHE A 323 30.34 -36.68 4.93
CA PHE A 323 28.93 -36.33 4.78
C PHE A 323 28.53 -35.13 5.68
N ASP A 324 28.98 -35.08 6.92
CA ASP A 324 28.64 -34.03 7.86
C ASP A 324 29.22 -32.67 7.44
N ASN A 325 30.47 -32.66 6.98
CA ASN A 325 31.14 -31.42 6.49
C ASN A 325 30.49 -30.89 5.23
N GLU A 326 30.22 -31.75 4.24
CA GLU A 326 29.60 -31.32 2.99
C GLU A 326 28.13 -30.93 3.19
N TRP A 327 27.42 -31.55 4.11
CA TRP A 327 26.07 -31.16 4.49
C TRP A 327 26.03 -29.75 5.13
N GLU A 328 27.04 -29.46 5.98
CA GLU A 328 27.20 -28.14 6.56
C GLU A 328 27.50 -27.09 5.50
N ASN A 329 28.46 -27.36 4.59
CA ASN A 329 28.81 -26.50 3.45
C ASN A 329 27.58 -26.24 2.56
N MET A 330 26.79 -27.25 2.26
CA MET A 330 25.58 -27.14 1.46
C MET A 330 24.51 -26.26 2.17
N ARG A 331 24.33 -26.44 3.46
CA ARG A 331 23.45 -25.61 4.28
C ARG A 331 23.89 -24.14 4.24
N ASP A 332 25.16 -23.87 4.45
CA ASP A 332 25.73 -22.52 4.44
C ASP A 332 25.61 -21.89 3.05
N GLY A 333 25.80 -22.67 1.98
CA GLY A 333 25.57 -22.21 0.61
C GLY A 333 24.12 -21.78 0.35
N LEU A 334 23.14 -22.55 0.89
CA LEU A 334 21.72 -22.18 0.82
C LEU A 334 21.40 -20.96 1.67
N GLU A 335 22.04 -20.81 2.83
CA GLU A 335 21.84 -19.63 3.69
C GLU A 335 22.36 -18.35 3.03
N LYS A 336 23.48 -18.40 2.32
CA LYS A 336 24.05 -17.26 1.57
C LYS A 336 23.07 -16.68 0.56
N LEU A 337 22.14 -17.44 0.00
CA LEU A 337 21.18 -16.99 -1.00
C LEU A 337 20.25 -15.89 -0.48
N TYR A 338 19.86 -15.94 0.78
CA TYR A 338 18.91 -14.97 1.37
C TYR A 338 19.54 -13.98 2.34
N GLN A 339 20.82 -14.15 2.67
CA GLN A 339 21.54 -13.23 3.55
C GLN A 339 22.00 -12.00 2.77
N LEU A 340 21.64 -10.82 3.26
CA LEU A 340 22.09 -9.54 2.71
C LEU A 340 23.31 -9.05 3.45
N GLN A 341 24.18 -8.29 2.78
CA GLN A 341 25.30 -7.58 3.38
C GLN A 341 24.92 -6.13 3.64
N ASP A 342 25.36 -5.55 4.77
CA ASP A 342 25.23 -4.11 5.00
C ASP A 342 26.22 -3.36 4.12
N MET A 343 25.70 -2.61 3.15
CA MET A 343 26.49 -1.77 2.24
C MET A 343 26.69 -0.36 2.81
N GLY A 344 26.23 -0.10 4.04
CA GLY A 344 26.34 1.18 4.71
C GLY A 344 25.36 2.23 4.23
N ASP A 345 25.72 3.49 4.45
CA ASP A 345 24.97 4.65 3.98
C ASP A 345 25.35 4.97 2.52
N THR A 346 24.41 4.88 1.62
CA THR A 346 24.59 5.18 0.20
C THR A 346 24.20 6.62 -0.17
N GLY A 347 23.93 7.47 0.82
CA GLY A 347 23.59 8.87 0.63
C GLY A 347 22.10 9.14 0.42
N SER A 348 21.80 10.21 -0.29
CA SER A 348 20.40 10.63 -0.52
C SER A 348 19.65 9.72 -1.49
N ASN A 349 18.36 9.55 -1.26
CA ASN A 349 17.46 8.80 -2.14
C ASN A 349 16.19 9.60 -2.41
N THR A 350 15.87 9.81 -3.67
CA THR A 350 14.64 10.48 -4.07
C THR A 350 13.54 9.46 -4.35
N ARG A 351 12.43 9.60 -3.63
CA ARG A 351 11.24 8.78 -3.76
C ARG A 351 10.10 9.59 -4.37
N GLY A 352 9.61 9.20 -5.56
CA GLY A 352 8.38 9.74 -6.14
C GLY A 352 7.17 9.31 -5.31
N LEU A 353 6.18 10.17 -5.18
CA LEU A 353 4.85 9.81 -4.69
C LEU A 353 4.10 9.01 -5.76
N GLY A 354 3.13 8.21 -5.34
CA GLY A 354 2.20 7.60 -6.28
C GLY A 354 1.21 8.65 -6.78
N ALA A 355 1.43 9.18 -7.99
CA ALA A 355 0.53 10.17 -8.58
C ALA A 355 -0.88 9.58 -8.80
N VAL A 356 -1.91 10.37 -8.53
CA VAL A 356 -3.31 9.94 -8.62
C VAL A 356 -4.04 10.74 -9.68
N MET A 357 -4.76 10.07 -10.56
CA MET A 357 -5.67 10.68 -11.53
C MET A 357 -7.11 10.31 -11.19
N ASN A 358 -7.97 11.31 -11.10
CA ASN A 358 -9.42 11.17 -10.91
C ASN A 358 -10.14 11.81 -12.10
N VAL A 359 -10.90 11.03 -12.84
CA VAL A 359 -11.76 11.52 -13.94
C VAL A 359 -13.19 11.13 -13.61
N GLY A 360 -14.10 12.10 -13.62
CA GLY A 360 -15.47 11.84 -13.23
C GLY A 360 -16.51 12.60 -14.04
N VAL A 361 -17.70 12.04 -14.11
CA VAL A 361 -18.90 12.68 -14.59
C VAL A 361 -20.03 12.41 -13.62
N ASP A 362 -20.77 13.46 -13.25
CA ASP A 362 -21.94 13.44 -12.38
C ASP A 362 -23.14 13.95 -13.15
N TYR A 363 -24.28 13.22 -13.12
CA TYR A 363 -25.52 13.57 -13.74
C TYR A 363 -26.60 13.82 -12.69
N LYS A 364 -27.09 15.06 -12.59
CA LYS A 364 -28.19 15.47 -11.71
C LYS A 364 -29.52 15.17 -12.36
N LEU A 365 -30.33 14.33 -11.71
CA LEU A 365 -31.61 13.90 -12.25
C LEU A 365 -32.56 15.10 -12.40
N THR A 366 -33.02 15.36 -13.63
CA THR A 366 -33.78 16.55 -14.00
C THR A 366 -35.04 16.75 -13.16
N TYR A 367 -35.75 15.68 -12.83
CA TYR A 367 -37.00 15.71 -12.04
C TYR A 367 -36.79 15.76 -10.53
N TYR A 368 -35.61 15.32 -10.06
CA TYR A 368 -35.25 15.33 -8.65
C TYR A 368 -33.75 15.60 -8.50
N ARG A 369 -33.36 16.86 -8.59
CA ARG A 369 -31.97 17.31 -8.58
C ARG A 369 -31.20 16.99 -7.30
N ARG A 370 -31.88 16.46 -6.27
CA ARG A 370 -31.25 15.95 -5.04
C ARG A 370 -30.75 14.51 -5.16
N LEU A 371 -31.06 13.83 -6.27
CA LEU A 371 -30.53 12.53 -6.66
C LEU A 371 -29.69 12.70 -7.90
N HIS A 372 -28.46 12.21 -7.86
CA HIS A 372 -27.56 12.23 -9.00
C HIS A 372 -26.73 10.94 -9.08
N PHE A 373 -26.26 10.65 -10.26
CA PHE A 373 -25.50 9.44 -10.59
C PHE A 373 -24.11 9.84 -11.07
N GLY A 374 -23.09 9.26 -10.45
CA GLY A 374 -21.70 9.52 -10.78
C GLY A 374 -21.01 8.31 -11.42
N LEU A 375 -20.18 8.58 -12.41
CA LEU A 375 -19.19 7.62 -12.92
C LEU A 375 -17.80 8.22 -12.76
N MET A 376 -16.89 7.47 -12.15
CA MET A 376 -15.53 7.93 -11.87
C MET A 376 -14.52 6.85 -12.25
N ASN A 377 -13.42 7.25 -12.86
CA ASN A 377 -12.18 6.48 -12.90
C ASN A 377 -11.20 7.06 -11.88
N HIS A 378 -10.62 6.18 -11.10
CA HIS A 378 -9.55 6.48 -10.17
C HIS A 378 -8.34 5.62 -10.52
N THR A 379 -7.20 6.25 -10.81
CA THR A 379 -5.95 5.56 -11.16
C THR A 379 -4.80 6.09 -10.33
N VAL A 380 -4.08 5.18 -9.68
CA VAL A 380 -2.84 5.47 -8.94
C VAL A 380 -1.67 5.01 -9.78
N PHE A 381 -0.79 5.92 -10.18
CA PHE A 381 0.43 5.65 -10.93
C PHE A 381 1.59 5.47 -9.95
N ASN A 382 1.97 4.26 -9.64
CA ASN A 382 3.02 3.94 -8.68
C ASN A 382 3.93 2.80 -9.20
N GLY A 383 4.42 2.94 -10.42
CA GLY A 383 5.28 1.95 -11.08
C GLY A 383 4.64 0.56 -11.09
N PRO A 384 5.31 -0.47 -10.56
CA PRO A 384 4.77 -1.83 -10.51
C PRO A 384 3.48 -1.95 -9.70
N TYR A 385 3.21 -1.00 -8.80
CA TYR A 385 2.04 -0.97 -7.92
C TYR A 385 0.88 -0.14 -8.48
N THR A 386 0.94 0.22 -9.76
CA THR A 386 -0.12 0.95 -10.45
C THR A 386 -1.45 0.18 -10.37
N SER A 387 -2.51 0.91 -10.01
CA SER A 387 -3.86 0.36 -9.91
C SER A 387 -4.89 1.31 -10.47
N THR A 388 -5.97 0.75 -11.03
CA THR A 388 -7.09 1.54 -11.56
C THR A 388 -8.41 0.91 -11.14
N GLU A 389 -9.40 1.77 -10.91
CA GLU A 389 -10.77 1.35 -10.63
C GLU A 389 -11.79 2.31 -11.25
N PHE A 390 -12.94 1.75 -11.59
CA PHE A 390 -14.13 2.47 -11.98
C PHE A 390 -15.15 2.39 -10.86
N ARG A 391 -15.82 3.52 -10.59
CA ARG A 391 -16.88 3.64 -9.59
C ARG A 391 -18.14 4.17 -10.23
N LEU A 392 -19.23 3.41 -10.11
CA LEU A 392 -20.57 3.85 -10.46
C LEU A 392 -21.31 4.14 -9.16
N SER A 393 -21.80 5.37 -8.98
CA SER A 393 -22.42 5.81 -7.72
C SER A 393 -23.82 6.36 -7.93
N ALA A 394 -24.66 6.17 -6.91
CA ALA A 394 -25.92 6.89 -6.72
C ALA A 394 -25.79 7.74 -5.43
N ASN A 395 -26.03 9.04 -5.57
CA ASN A 395 -25.82 10.04 -4.53
C ASN A 395 -27.10 10.78 -4.26
N VAL A 396 -27.50 10.89 -2.99
CA VAL A 396 -28.75 11.54 -2.63
C VAL A 396 -28.57 12.52 -1.46
N CYS A 397 -29.15 13.69 -1.59
CA CYS A 397 -29.26 14.72 -0.55
C CYS A 397 -30.74 15.03 -0.27
N PRO A 398 -31.53 14.13 0.36
CA PRO A 398 -32.96 14.29 0.51
C PRO A 398 -33.31 15.55 1.32
N VAL A 399 -32.48 15.89 2.27
CA VAL A 399 -32.54 17.12 3.07
C VAL A 399 -31.14 17.71 3.21
N ASP A 400 -31.03 19.01 3.48
CA ASP A 400 -29.74 19.69 3.59
C ASP A 400 -28.86 19.15 4.73
N ILE A 401 -29.47 18.51 5.73
CA ILE A 401 -28.79 17.98 6.91
C ILE A 401 -28.19 16.58 6.63
N PHE A 402 -28.74 15.83 5.68
CA PHE A 402 -28.34 14.45 5.44
C PHE A 402 -28.08 14.18 3.97
N SER A 403 -27.00 13.49 3.70
CA SER A 403 -26.71 12.93 2.37
C SER A 403 -26.10 11.54 2.48
N ALA A 404 -26.30 10.78 1.44
CA ALA A 404 -25.78 9.42 1.33
C ALA A 404 -25.28 9.12 -0.08
N SER A 405 -24.28 8.28 -0.18
CA SER A 405 -23.78 7.71 -1.42
C SER A 405 -23.68 6.20 -1.30
N VAL A 406 -24.02 5.51 -2.37
CA VAL A 406 -23.70 4.09 -2.57
C VAL A 406 -23.00 3.94 -3.90
N ASN A 407 -22.02 3.04 -3.99
CA ASN A 407 -21.26 2.85 -5.20
C ASN A 407 -20.84 1.40 -5.41
N MET A 408 -20.76 1.00 -6.68
CA MET A 408 -20.11 -0.22 -7.13
C MET A 408 -18.73 0.14 -7.65
N VAL A 409 -17.75 -0.68 -7.32
CA VAL A 409 -16.35 -0.50 -7.69
C VAL A 409 -15.89 -1.72 -8.47
N ALA A 410 -15.21 -1.51 -9.59
CA ALA A 410 -14.58 -2.57 -10.40
C ALA A 410 -13.20 -2.11 -10.86
N GLY A 411 -12.17 -2.94 -10.71
CA GLY A 411 -10.82 -2.58 -11.12
C GLY A 411 -9.76 -3.62 -10.77
N THR A 412 -8.53 -3.18 -10.64
CA THR A 412 -7.35 -4.02 -10.39
C THR A 412 -7.55 -5.04 -9.27
N TYR A 413 -8.24 -4.64 -8.20
CA TYR A 413 -8.49 -5.48 -7.03
C TYR A 413 -9.88 -6.14 -7.02
N GLY A 414 -10.50 -6.27 -8.21
CA GLY A 414 -11.79 -6.92 -8.36
C GLY A 414 -12.98 -5.98 -8.14
N VAL A 415 -14.15 -6.60 -7.92
CA VAL A 415 -15.42 -5.89 -7.71
C VAL A 415 -15.68 -5.69 -6.22
N GLY A 416 -16.24 -4.54 -5.87
CA GLY A 416 -16.58 -4.18 -4.49
C GLY A 416 -17.80 -3.25 -4.44
N PHE A 417 -18.21 -2.98 -3.22
CA PHE A 417 -19.31 -2.08 -2.90
C PHE A 417 -18.86 -1.07 -1.85
N GLY A 418 -19.19 0.20 -2.05
CA GLY A 418 -18.89 1.28 -1.11
C GLY A 418 -20.13 2.08 -0.74
N TRP A 419 -20.05 2.82 0.37
CA TRP A 419 -21.10 3.71 0.82
C TRP A 419 -20.53 4.82 1.70
N LEU A 420 -21.25 5.94 1.78
CA LEU A 420 -20.98 7.03 2.70
C LEU A 420 -22.30 7.61 3.21
N LEU A 421 -22.36 7.84 4.51
CA LEU A 421 -23.39 8.64 5.18
C LEU A 421 -22.75 9.93 5.69
N ASN A 422 -23.41 11.06 5.46
CA ASN A 422 -22.90 12.37 5.81
C ASN A 422 -24.01 13.22 6.43
N LEU A 423 -23.75 13.75 7.64
CA LEU A 423 -24.63 14.64 8.39
C LEU A 423 -24.04 16.03 8.44
N ASN A 424 -24.80 17.04 8.05
CA ASN A 424 -24.41 18.45 8.01
C ASN A 424 -25.34 19.30 8.88
N LEU A 425 -24.98 19.53 10.11
CA LEU A 425 -25.74 20.40 11.02
C LEU A 425 -25.29 21.86 10.82
N LYS A 426 -26.11 22.64 10.15
CA LYS A 426 -25.82 24.05 9.71
C LYS A 426 -25.28 24.98 10.79
N LYS A 427 -25.45 24.69 12.07
CA LYS A 427 -24.96 25.44 13.24
C LYS A 427 -24.39 24.51 14.30
N GLY A 428 -23.63 23.51 13.91
CA GLY A 428 -23.10 22.52 14.82
C GLY A 428 -21.85 21.89 14.25
N PHE A 429 -21.93 20.65 13.92
CA PHE A 429 -20.83 19.88 13.33
C PHE A 429 -21.32 19.12 12.10
N ASN A 430 -20.41 18.84 11.21
CA ASN A 430 -20.56 17.85 10.17
C ASN A 430 -19.92 16.54 10.63
N LEU A 431 -20.55 15.43 10.33
CA LEU A 431 -20.06 14.10 10.64
C LEU A 431 -20.25 13.19 9.43
N PHE A 432 -19.25 12.42 9.09
CA PHE A 432 -19.39 11.39 8.06
C PHE A 432 -18.85 10.04 8.54
N LEU A 433 -19.43 8.99 7.99
CA LEU A 433 -19.02 7.61 8.18
C LEU A 433 -19.22 6.85 6.86
N GLY A 434 -18.23 6.07 6.44
CA GLY A 434 -18.35 5.31 5.21
C GLY A 434 -17.27 4.26 4.99
N MET A 435 -17.45 3.55 3.90
CA MET A 435 -16.52 2.56 3.38
C MET A 435 -16.44 2.69 1.87
N ASP A 436 -15.26 2.81 1.29
CA ASP A 436 -15.07 2.76 -0.15
C ASP A 436 -15.09 1.34 -0.70
N ARG A 437 -14.75 0.38 0.14
CA ARG A 437 -14.90 -1.05 -0.09
C ARG A 437 -15.38 -1.73 1.18
N THR A 438 -16.54 -2.34 1.10
CA THR A 438 -17.16 -3.09 2.19
C THR A 438 -16.66 -4.53 2.21
N PRO A 439 -16.40 -5.15 3.35
CA PRO A 439 -16.02 -6.54 3.41
C PRO A 439 -17.14 -7.42 2.82
N GLY A 440 -16.84 -8.19 1.78
CA GLY A 440 -17.84 -9.03 1.09
C GLY A 440 -18.27 -10.23 1.92
N LYS A 441 -17.34 -10.86 2.64
CA LYS A 441 -17.58 -12.00 3.53
C LYS A 441 -16.83 -11.81 4.83
N LEU A 442 -17.46 -12.14 5.94
CA LEU A 442 -16.86 -12.16 7.27
C LEU A 442 -16.82 -13.60 7.80
N ALA A 443 -15.75 -13.97 8.49
CA ALA A 443 -15.71 -15.17 9.32
C ALA A 443 -16.64 -15.02 10.55
N LYS A 444 -16.92 -16.11 11.25
CA LYS A 444 -17.77 -16.09 12.46
C LYS A 444 -17.25 -15.11 13.54
N GLN A 445 -15.94 -14.88 13.58
CA GLN A 445 -15.28 -13.95 14.51
C GLN A 445 -15.26 -12.50 14.00
N GLY A 446 -15.96 -12.18 12.89
CA GLY A 446 -15.99 -10.83 12.31
C GLY A 446 -14.75 -10.48 11.46
N VAL A 447 -13.85 -11.42 11.23
CA VAL A 447 -12.64 -11.18 10.41
C VAL A 447 -13.01 -11.13 8.93
N PRO A 448 -12.64 -10.07 8.18
CA PRO A 448 -12.86 -10.00 6.74
C PRO A 448 -12.14 -11.12 6.00
N LEU A 449 -12.86 -11.85 5.14
CA LEU A 449 -12.29 -12.92 4.32
C LEU A 449 -11.71 -12.38 3.00
N ASN A 450 -12.04 -11.16 2.62
CA ASN A 450 -11.53 -10.46 1.45
C ASN A 450 -10.43 -9.47 1.85
N SER A 451 -9.46 -9.26 0.97
CA SER A 451 -8.37 -8.29 1.18
C SER A 451 -8.74 -6.85 0.81
N ASN A 452 -10.00 -6.57 0.54
CA ASN A 452 -10.45 -5.23 0.15
C ASN A 452 -11.40 -4.71 1.21
N LEU A 453 -10.93 -3.75 1.98
CA LEU A 453 -11.66 -3.13 3.06
C LEU A 453 -11.22 -1.68 3.20
N SER A 454 -12.16 -0.77 3.44
CA SER A 454 -11.83 0.59 3.87
C SER A 454 -12.76 1.03 4.99
N PHE A 455 -12.28 1.96 5.79
CA PHE A 455 -13.07 2.62 6.83
C PHE A 455 -12.75 4.10 6.80
N ASN A 456 -13.77 4.92 6.71
CA ASN A 456 -13.66 6.37 6.62
C ASN A 456 -14.59 7.01 7.66
N PHE A 457 -14.01 7.89 8.45
CA PHE A 457 -14.74 8.61 9.51
C PHE A 457 -14.15 10.00 9.67
N GLY A 458 -14.98 11.00 9.95
CA GLY A 458 -14.48 12.30 10.31
C GLY A 458 -15.56 13.30 10.70
N MET A 459 -15.07 14.42 11.23
CA MET A 459 -15.90 15.48 11.77
C MET A 459 -15.27 16.85 11.51
N ASP A 460 -16.10 17.83 11.22
CA ASP A 460 -15.70 19.24 11.09
C ASP A 460 -16.80 20.18 11.61
N PHE A 461 -16.44 21.43 11.83
CA PHE A 461 -17.31 22.51 12.31
C PHE A 461 -17.46 23.57 11.22
N PRO A 462 -18.61 23.66 10.55
CA PRO A 462 -18.91 24.72 9.61
C PRO A 462 -19.21 26.05 10.32
N PHE A 463 -18.79 27.17 9.69
CA PHE A 463 -19.07 28.55 10.17
C PHE A 463 -19.25 29.56 9.04
#